data_770af99abce6ac985953430a43a825f1
#
_entry.id   770af99abce6ac985953430a43a825f1
#
_cell.length_a   1.000
_cell.length_b   1.000
_cell.length_c   1.000
_cell.angle_alpha   90.00
_cell.angle_beta   90.00
_cell.angle_gamma   90.00
#
_symmetry.space_group_name_H-M   'P 1'
#
loop_
_entity.id
_entity.type
_entity.pdbx_description
1 polymer ?
#
loop_
_entity_poly.entity_id
_entity_poly.type
_entity_poly.pdbx_seq_one_letter_code
_entity_poly.pdbx_strand_id
1 'polypeptide(L)'
;MTNVQQAELPEFHGDESSSVTSDTPWHVRWRIRLWGMSVAVVLCIAYLVYRPDSIDTASGLFRSQLFRHGVFFWNNRWFGGHPLPGYGIVSPALNSLVGIQITGVASVLLGTWCFILLVERWRVSRPDLSSPELAVVLFALSCACSLWSGRLTFTPAIGLGAAALLAVFRGRTVWAAVFAALCGLASPVGALSLVVVLGAIWVAGSLPRRRIFIVGVATAVPIGVLLLLFPEGGWYPFTGGSFALLLVALGIVGWYGRDLVVVRWAVIAYMVVAVAAFVVKSPLGGNVVRLGWVAAGAMGALVIREHGRAAIFAFTVFSVIWGWSYALMAFQQPAPTAHAEYYTSLNDYLGSLPGVFRVEVVPTPDYMQADTIALKVGIARGWQTQVDRELNPEFYDGKLTQENFHAWLLRDSVAYVALPLAAVQDKSQDEAAIVQAAPKYLDPVWSNSKWRVYRVVDAQPLADHGAQLLDVEPESLTVAVATAGDTVVRFRYTAMYEVDQGSACISATPDQWIRIHADSPGTVRLQISALHKIALGGRPNCS
;
A
#
# COMPACT_ATOMS: atom_id res chain seq x y z
N MET A 1 14.30 -11.61 -49.71
CA MET A 1 13.52 -12.65 -49.03
C MET A 1 14.49 -13.53 -48.26
N THR A 2 14.80 -13.15 -47.06
CA THR A 2 15.74 -13.83 -46.18
C THR A 2 14.92 -14.56 -45.13
N ASN A 3 15.01 -15.90 -45.13
CA ASN A 3 14.39 -16.81 -44.17
C ASN A 3 14.77 -16.43 -42.75
N VAL A 4 13.85 -15.89 -42.01
CA VAL A 4 13.93 -15.82 -40.55
C VAL A 4 13.58 -17.22 -40.04
N GLN A 5 14.58 -18.02 -39.74
CA GLN A 5 14.42 -19.24 -38.95
C GLN A 5 13.79 -18.83 -37.59
N GLN A 6 12.52 -19.17 -37.41
CA GLN A 6 11.91 -19.21 -36.09
C GLN A 6 12.72 -20.19 -35.25
N ALA A 7 13.46 -19.69 -34.28
CA ALA A 7 14.03 -20.50 -33.21
C ALA A 7 12.86 -21.03 -32.37
N GLU A 8 12.39 -22.21 -32.72
CA GLU A 8 11.41 -22.95 -31.94
C GLU A 8 12.02 -23.23 -30.56
N LEU A 9 11.35 -22.72 -29.54
CA LEU A 9 11.59 -23.17 -28.18
C LEU A 9 11.14 -24.64 -28.11
N PRO A 10 11.91 -25.55 -27.48
CA PRO A 10 11.54 -26.95 -27.41
C PRO A 10 10.13 -27.10 -26.87
N GLU A 11 9.29 -27.82 -27.62
CA GLU A 11 7.94 -28.22 -27.18
C GLU A 11 8.07 -29.01 -25.87
N PHE A 12 7.46 -28.48 -24.82
CA PHE A 12 7.33 -29.18 -23.54
C PHE A 12 6.23 -30.25 -23.69
N HIS A 13 6.61 -31.41 -24.21
CA HIS A 13 5.79 -32.61 -24.08
C HIS A 13 5.77 -32.98 -22.59
N GLY A 14 4.56 -33.01 -22.05
CA GLY A 14 4.30 -33.43 -20.68
C GLY A 14 4.45 -34.94 -20.53
N ASP A 15 5.66 -35.40 -20.31
CA ASP A 15 5.94 -36.76 -19.87
C ASP A 15 6.39 -36.71 -18.40
N GLU A 16 5.56 -37.27 -17.54
CA GLU A 16 5.66 -37.18 -16.06
C GLU A 16 6.81 -37.99 -15.43
N SER A 17 7.75 -38.50 -16.20
CA SER A 17 8.78 -39.39 -15.64
C SER A 17 10.24 -39.19 -16.10
N SER A 18 10.56 -38.16 -16.89
CA SER A 18 11.97 -37.87 -17.12
C SER A 18 12.49 -36.93 -16.04
N SER A 19 13.26 -37.47 -15.09
CA SER A 19 14.22 -36.70 -14.29
C SER A 19 15.16 -35.99 -15.26
N VAL A 20 14.84 -34.74 -15.65
CA VAL A 20 15.78 -33.86 -16.32
C VAL A 20 16.88 -33.57 -15.29
N THR A 21 17.88 -34.42 -15.23
CA THR A 21 19.17 -34.16 -14.59
C THR A 21 19.72 -32.93 -15.28
N SER A 22 19.58 -31.77 -14.66
CA SER A 22 20.10 -30.51 -15.20
C SER A 22 21.60 -30.63 -15.33
N ASP A 23 22.14 -30.51 -16.55
CA ASP A 23 23.60 -30.49 -16.84
C ASP A 23 24.34 -29.28 -16.22
N THR A 24 23.63 -28.45 -15.47
CA THR A 24 24.25 -27.35 -14.72
C THR A 24 25.09 -27.93 -13.58
N PRO A 25 26.40 -27.74 -13.58
CA PRO A 25 27.29 -28.28 -12.55
C PRO A 25 26.80 -27.89 -11.14
N TRP A 26 26.85 -28.83 -10.20
CA TRP A 26 26.33 -28.64 -8.83
C TRP A 26 26.96 -27.42 -8.13
N HIS A 27 28.25 -27.14 -8.37
CA HIS A 27 28.96 -26.00 -7.79
C HIS A 27 28.40 -24.65 -8.28
N VAL A 28 27.88 -24.57 -9.51
CA VAL A 28 27.27 -23.35 -10.03
C VAL A 28 25.91 -23.11 -9.40
N ARG A 29 25.07 -24.14 -9.28
CA ARG A 29 23.79 -24.06 -8.57
C ARG A 29 24.00 -23.67 -7.11
N TRP A 30 25.00 -24.27 -6.46
CA TRP A 30 25.36 -23.95 -5.09
C TRP A 30 25.76 -22.47 -4.93
N ARG A 31 26.55 -21.92 -5.84
CA ARG A 31 26.96 -20.51 -5.80
C ARG A 31 25.76 -19.56 -5.93
N ILE A 32 24.86 -19.78 -6.89
CA ILE A 32 23.64 -18.98 -7.07
C ILE A 32 22.80 -18.97 -5.79
N ARG A 33 22.57 -20.14 -5.18
CA ARG A 33 21.82 -20.27 -3.92
C ARG A 33 22.52 -19.59 -2.76
N LEU A 34 23.81 -19.84 -2.62
CA LEU A 34 24.60 -19.27 -1.53
C LEU A 34 24.57 -17.73 -1.56
N TRP A 35 24.93 -17.11 -2.69
CA TRP A 35 24.97 -15.67 -2.78
C TRP A 35 23.59 -15.03 -2.57
N GLY A 36 22.56 -15.48 -3.25
CA GLY A 36 21.22 -14.92 -3.12
C GLY A 36 20.66 -15.05 -1.70
N MET A 37 20.73 -16.24 -1.10
CA MET A 37 20.21 -16.47 0.24
C MET A 37 21.05 -15.80 1.33
N SER A 38 22.38 -15.79 1.23
CA SER A 38 23.23 -15.10 2.21
C SER A 38 22.92 -13.62 2.28
N VAL A 39 22.78 -12.95 1.14
CA VAL A 39 22.41 -11.52 1.10
C VAL A 39 21.02 -11.31 1.71
N ALA A 40 20.04 -12.12 1.34
CA ALA A 40 18.69 -12.01 1.90
C ALA A 40 18.69 -12.22 3.43
N VAL A 41 19.37 -13.26 3.93
CA VAL A 41 19.45 -13.56 5.36
C VAL A 41 20.17 -12.46 6.14
N VAL A 42 21.32 -11.99 5.65
CA VAL A 42 22.08 -10.91 6.31
C VAL A 42 21.23 -9.63 6.41
N LEU A 43 20.56 -9.24 5.33
CA LEU A 43 19.71 -8.05 5.34
C LEU A 43 18.45 -8.22 6.20
N CYS A 44 17.89 -9.43 6.27
CA CYS A 44 16.78 -9.74 7.17
C CYS A 44 17.21 -9.69 8.64
N ILE A 45 18.39 -10.26 8.99
CA ILE A 45 18.94 -10.18 10.34
C ILE A 45 19.22 -8.71 10.72
N ALA A 46 19.86 -7.96 9.82
CA ALA A 46 20.11 -6.54 10.02
C ALA A 46 18.81 -5.75 10.24
N TYR A 47 17.75 -6.04 9.47
CA TYR A 47 16.43 -5.46 9.65
C TYR A 47 15.82 -5.77 11.03
N LEU A 48 15.91 -7.01 11.49
CA LEU A 48 15.37 -7.42 12.80
C LEU A 48 16.12 -6.75 13.96
N VAL A 49 17.43 -6.50 13.80
CA VAL A 49 18.26 -5.83 14.80
C VAL A 49 18.02 -4.31 14.78
N TYR A 50 18.06 -3.70 13.61
CA TYR A 50 18.00 -2.25 13.44
C TYR A 50 16.59 -1.68 13.55
N ARG A 51 15.57 -2.42 13.05
CA ARG A 51 14.15 -2.01 13.02
C ARG A 51 13.96 -0.59 12.50
N PRO A 52 14.27 -0.33 11.22
CA PRO A 52 14.26 1.01 10.68
C PRO A 52 12.85 1.63 10.76
N ASP A 53 12.80 2.89 11.13
CA ASP A 53 11.58 3.68 11.10
C ASP A 53 11.21 4.01 9.65
N SER A 54 9.96 3.84 9.31
CA SER A 54 9.46 4.12 7.97
C SER A 54 8.04 4.67 8.01
N ILE A 55 7.77 5.61 7.12
CA ILE A 55 6.45 6.23 6.92
C ILE A 55 5.33 5.19 6.73
N ASP A 56 5.63 4.10 6.02
CA ASP A 56 4.63 3.07 5.71
C ASP A 56 4.36 2.11 6.89
N THR A 57 5.21 2.13 7.94
CA THR A 57 5.09 1.23 9.09
C THR A 57 3.83 1.53 9.92
N ALA A 58 3.52 2.81 10.16
CA ALA A 58 2.35 3.23 10.93
C ALA A 58 1.04 2.65 10.38
N SER A 59 0.84 2.72 9.07
CA SER A 59 -0.34 2.13 8.42
C SER A 59 -0.40 0.61 8.56
N GLY A 60 0.75 -0.07 8.45
CA GLY A 60 0.84 -1.52 8.64
C GLY A 60 0.47 -1.94 10.05
N LEU A 61 0.95 -1.22 11.06
CA LEU A 61 0.63 -1.45 12.48
C LEU A 61 -0.85 -1.23 12.73
N PHE A 62 -1.38 -0.07 12.37
CA PHE A 62 -2.78 0.30 12.58
C PHE A 62 -3.74 -0.73 11.97
N ARG A 63 -3.58 -1.06 10.69
CA ARG A 63 -4.44 -2.04 10.00
C ARG A 63 -4.33 -3.45 10.58
N SER A 64 -3.14 -3.83 11.04
CA SER A 64 -2.95 -5.13 11.70
C SER A 64 -3.63 -5.19 13.07
N GLN A 65 -3.65 -4.08 13.80
CA GLN A 65 -4.37 -3.97 15.07
C GLN A 65 -5.88 -3.99 14.84
N LEU A 66 -6.40 -3.22 13.87
CA LEU A 66 -7.82 -3.27 13.49
C LEU A 66 -8.24 -4.70 13.13
N PHE A 67 -7.46 -5.37 12.29
CA PHE A 67 -7.75 -6.75 11.88
C PHE A 67 -7.77 -7.72 13.08
N ARG A 68 -6.85 -7.55 14.04
CA ARG A 68 -6.82 -8.35 15.28
C ARG A 68 -8.05 -8.17 16.15
N HIS A 69 -8.67 -6.99 16.10
CA HIS A 69 -9.89 -6.67 16.83
C HIS A 69 -11.18 -6.95 16.03
N GLY A 70 -11.08 -7.64 14.88
CA GLY A 70 -12.25 -8.01 14.08
C GLY A 70 -12.77 -6.90 13.18
N VAL A 71 -12.04 -5.84 12.96
CA VAL A 71 -12.37 -4.71 12.08
C VAL A 71 -11.80 -4.96 10.69
N PHE A 72 -12.65 -5.14 9.69
CA PHE A 72 -12.24 -5.61 8.37
C PHE A 72 -12.63 -4.70 7.21
N PHE A 73 -13.71 -3.96 7.31
CA PHE A 73 -14.34 -3.34 6.15
C PHE A 73 -14.22 -1.83 6.13
N TRP A 74 -14.31 -1.18 7.29
CA TRP A 74 -14.41 0.26 7.40
C TRP A 74 -13.58 0.80 8.57
N ASN A 75 -13.21 2.08 8.51
CA ASN A 75 -12.49 2.74 9.58
C ASN A 75 -12.97 4.18 9.76
N ASN A 76 -13.73 4.43 10.84
CA ASN A 76 -14.22 5.76 11.23
C ASN A 76 -13.12 6.67 11.83
N ARG A 77 -11.95 6.12 12.15
CA ARG A 77 -10.90 6.83 12.88
C ARG A 77 -10.02 7.71 11.99
N TRP A 78 -10.03 7.53 10.66
CA TRP A 78 -9.35 8.38 9.68
C TRP A 78 -10.36 9.04 8.75
N PHE A 79 -10.16 10.33 8.43
CA PHE A 79 -10.96 11.09 7.45
C PHE A 79 -12.47 11.16 7.75
N GLY A 80 -12.89 10.79 8.97
CA GLY A 80 -14.29 10.57 9.27
C GLY A 80 -14.90 9.33 8.62
N GLY A 81 -14.08 8.44 8.09
CA GLY A 81 -14.50 7.16 7.51
C GLY A 81 -13.87 6.86 6.15
N HIS A 82 -13.32 5.66 6.01
CA HIS A 82 -12.84 5.16 4.73
C HIS A 82 -12.80 3.61 4.70
N PRO A 83 -12.87 2.97 3.52
CA PRO A 83 -12.82 1.52 3.40
C PRO A 83 -11.40 0.97 3.67
N LEU A 84 -11.31 -0.22 4.26
CA LEU A 84 -10.04 -0.91 4.55
C LEU A 84 -9.60 -1.89 3.45
N PRO A 85 -10.50 -2.70 2.80
CA PRO A 85 -10.08 -3.83 1.97
C PRO A 85 -9.38 -3.44 0.66
N GLY A 86 -9.66 -2.27 0.10
CA GLY A 86 -9.12 -1.84 -1.21
C GLY A 86 -7.59 -1.81 -1.27
N TYR A 87 -6.92 -1.60 -0.15
CA TYR A 87 -5.45 -1.60 -0.06
C TYR A 87 -4.83 -3.00 0.14
N GLY A 88 -5.67 -4.05 0.27
CA GLY A 88 -5.28 -5.44 0.47
C GLY A 88 -5.66 -5.97 1.86
N ILE A 89 -5.96 -7.27 1.93
CA ILE A 89 -6.43 -7.94 3.15
C ILE A 89 -5.45 -9.00 3.68
N VAL A 90 -4.64 -9.61 2.79
CA VAL A 90 -3.70 -10.69 3.18
C VAL A 90 -2.60 -10.17 4.10
N SER A 91 -2.05 -8.98 3.81
CA SER A 91 -0.96 -8.42 4.62
C SER A 91 -1.40 -8.05 6.04
N PRO A 92 -2.51 -7.32 6.28
CA PRO A 92 -3.02 -7.11 7.63
C PRO A 92 -3.32 -8.41 8.37
N ALA A 93 -3.91 -9.42 7.69
CA ALA A 93 -4.18 -10.73 8.29
C ALA A 93 -2.90 -11.43 8.75
N LEU A 94 -1.90 -11.56 7.88
CA LEU A 94 -0.62 -12.17 8.23
C LEU A 94 0.10 -11.40 9.35
N ASN A 95 0.13 -10.08 9.24
CA ASN A 95 0.76 -9.20 10.23
C ASN A 95 0.07 -9.31 11.61
N SER A 96 -1.25 -9.48 11.65
CA SER A 96 -2.00 -9.66 12.91
C SER A 96 -1.67 -10.98 13.59
N LEU A 97 -1.36 -12.03 12.83
CA LEU A 97 -1.08 -13.39 13.34
C LEU A 97 0.37 -13.54 13.82
N VAL A 98 1.34 -13.12 13.00
CA VAL A 98 2.77 -13.39 13.26
C VAL A 98 3.63 -12.13 13.44
N GLY A 99 3.03 -10.96 13.27
CA GLY A 99 3.73 -9.66 13.35
C GLY A 99 4.32 -9.21 12.02
N ILE A 100 4.51 -7.90 11.89
CA ILE A 100 4.98 -7.25 10.66
C ILE A 100 6.41 -7.66 10.29
N GLN A 101 7.28 -7.84 11.29
CA GLN A 101 8.68 -8.21 11.08
C GLN A 101 8.79 -9.62 10.50
N ILE A 102 8.10 -10.59 11.11
CA ILE A 102 8.15 -11.99 10.68
C ILE A 102 7.53 -12.14 9.29
N THR A 103 6.37 -11.51 9.06
CA THR A 103 5.72 -11.51 7.74
C THR A 103 6.66 -10.95 6.66
N GLY A 104 7.32 -9.82 6.94
CA GLY A 104 8.24 -9.19 6.02
C GLY A 104 9.47 -10.04 5.71
N VAL A 105 10.13 -10.56 6.75
CA VAL A 105 11.30 -11.45 6.62
C VAL A 105 10.96 -12.72 5.84
N ALA A 106 9.87 -13.40 6.22
CA ALA A 106 9.42 -14.61 5.51
C ALA A 106 9.15 -14.33 4.03
N SER A 107 8.58 -13.16 3.72
CA SER A 107 8.28 -12.75 2.34
C SER A 107 9.54 -12.49 1.51
N VAL A 108 10.55 -11.84 2.10
CA VAL A 108 11.86 -11.61 1.45
C VAL A 108 12.55 -12.94 1.15
N LEU A 109 12.59 -13.84 2.13
CA LEU A 109 13.22 -15.16 1.98
C LEU A 109 12.48 -16.01 0.94
N LEU A 110 11.14 -16.04 0.99
CA LEU A 110 10.31 -16.74 0.00
C LEU A 110 10.52 -16.20 -1.42
N GLY A 111 10.47 -14.88 -1.59
CA GLY A 111 10.65 -14.25 -2.90
C GLY A 111 12.03 -14.52 -3.48
N THR A 112 13.07 -14.35 -2.67
CA THR A 112 14.46 -14.63 -3.08
C THR A 112 14.65 -16.10 -3.44
N TRP A 113 14.15 -17.02 -2.63
CA TRP A 113 14.25 -18.46 -2.91
C TRP A 113 13.52 -18.85 -4.21
N CYS A 114 12.29 -18.36 -4.40
CA CYS A 114 11.56 -18.62 -5.63
C CYS A 114 12.26 -18.06 -6.86
N PHE A 115 12.84 -16.86 -6.76
CA PHE A 115 13.59 -16.25 -7.86
C PHE A 115 14.88 -17.02 -8.19
N ILE A 116 15.61 -17.50 -7.18
CA ILE A 116 16.77 -18.39 -7.38
C ILE A 116 16.38 -19.61 -8.22
N LEU A 117 15.28 -20.30 -7.85
CA LEU A 117 14.80 -21.48 -8.56
C LEU A 117 14.35 -21.16 -9.99
N LEU A 118 13.80 -19.97 -10.24
CA LEU A 118 13.46 -19.48 -11.57
C LEU A 118 14.73 -19.23 -12.41
N VAL A 119 15.75 -18.61 -11.85
CA VAL A 119 17.03 -18.35 -12.53
C VAL A 119 17.75 -19.66 -12.86
N GLU A 120 17.78 -20.62 -11.92
CA GLU A 120 18.36 -21.94 -12.17
C GLU A 120 17.68 -22.63 -13.36
N ARG A 121 16.34 -22.57 -13.42
CA ARG A 121 15.57 -23.16 -14.52
C ARG A 121 15.81 -22.44 -15.85
N TRP A 122 15.85 -21.11 -15.85
CA TRP A 122 16.15 -20.33 -17.05
C TRP A 122 17.54 -20.62 -17.59
N ARG A 123 18.52 -20.77 -16.70
CA ARG A 123 19.88 -21.10 -17.10
C ARG A 123 20.01 -22.43 -17.81
N VAL A 124 19.21 -23.44 -17.45
CA VAL A 124 19.15 -24.73 -18.17
C VAL A 124 18.67 -24.54 -19.61
N SER A 125 17.63 -23.71 -19.81
CA SER A 125 17.09 -23.43 -21.14
C SER A 125 17.87 -22.38 -21.93
N ARG A 126 18.64 -21.52 -21.23
CA ARG A 126 19.40 -20.39 -21.77
C ARG A 126 20.75 -20.27 -21.07
N PRO A 127 21.75 -21.08 -21.50
CA PRO A 127 23.09 -21.05 -20.92
C PRO A 127 23.81 -19.71 -21.12
N ASP A 128 23.35 -18.90 -22.09
CA ASP A 128 23.85 -17.59 -22.47
C ASP A 128 23.45 -16.43 -21.55
N LEU A 129 22.72 -16.68 -20.47
CA LEU A 129 22.42 -15.67 -19.44
C LEU A 129 23.71 -15.19 -18.77
N SER A 130 23.82 -13.84 -18.64
CA SER A 130 25.10 -13.21 -18.33
C SER A 130 25.60 -13.46 -16.90
N SER A 131 24.91 -12.93 -15.89
CA SER A 131 25.40 -12.91 -14.50
C SER A 131 24.33 -13.39 -13.51
N PRO A 132 24.02 -14.70 -13.48
CA PRO A 132 22.93 -15.22 -12.66
C PRO A 132 23.15 -15.02 -11.16
N GLU A 133 24.40 -15.10 -10.66
CA GLU A 133 24.73 -14.82 -9.26
C GLU A 133 24.43 -13.35 -8.90
N LEU A 134 24.82 -12.41 -9.76
CA LEU A 134 24.50 -11.00 -9.57
C LEU A 134 23.00 -10.74 -9.62
N ALA A 135 22.27 -11.41 -10.52
CA ALA A 135 20.82 -11.25 -10.64
C ALA A 135 20.10 -11.64 -9.34
N VAL A 136 20.45 -12.77 -8.72
CA VAL A 136 19.82 -13.21 -7.47
C VAL A 136 20.21 -12.31 -6.29
N VAL A 137 21.43 -11.79 -6.27
CA VAL A 137 21.87 -10.79 -5.28
C VAL A 137 21.06 -9.50 -5.42
N LEU A 138 20.93 -8.96 -6.63
CA LEU A 138 20.16 -7.73 -6.87
C LEU A 138 18.67 -7.91 -6.56
N PHE A 139 18.10 -9.07 -6.86
CA PHE A 139 16.73 -9.37 -6.48
C PHE A 139 16.56 -9.45 -4.95
N ALA A 140 17.47 -10.11 -4.25
CA ALA A 140 17.47 -10.18 -2.77
C ALA A 140 17.60 -8.78 -2.14
N LEU A 141 18.51 -7.94 -2.66
CA LEU A 141 18.67 -6.54 -2.27
C LEU A 141 17.36 -5.76 -2.48
N SER A 142 16.68 -5.96 -3.61
CA SER A 142 15.42 -5.26 -3.94
C SER A 142 14.26 -5.71 -3.05
N CYS A 143 14.15 -7.02 -2.76
CA CYS A 143 13.16 -7.54 -1.81
C CYS A 143 13.41 -6.97 -0.40
N ALA A 144 14.65 -6.98 0.06
CA ALA A 144 15.04 -6.40 1.35
C ALA A 144 14.77 -4.89 1.39
N CYS A 145 15.08 -4.15 0.32
CA CYS A 145 14.77 -2.73 0.22
C CYS A 145 13.27 -2.45 0.41
N SER A 146 12.38 -3.27 -0.17
CA SER A 146 10.95 -3.16 0.04
C SER A 146 10.57 -3.32 1.52
N LEU A 147 11.21 -4.25 2.23
CA LEU A 147 11.02 -4.46 3.67
C LEU A 147 11.56 -3.26 4.48
N TRP A 148 12.78 -2.83 4.22
CA TRP A 148 13.44 -1.72 4.91
C TRP A 148 12.73 -0.38 4.73
N SER A 149 12.04 -0.17 3.61
CA SER A 149 11.19 0.99 3.36
C SER A 149 9.77 0.87 3.93
N GLY A 150 9.49 -0.15 4.74
CA GLY A 150 8.21 -0.35 5.43
C GLY A 150 7.03 -0.73 4.52
N ARG A 151 7.27 -1.14 3.27
CA ARG A 151 6.20 -1.49 2.31
C ARG A 151 5.56 -2.83 2.64
N LEU A 152 4.93 -2.90 3.81
CA LEU A 152 4.44 -4.13 4.47
C LEU A 152 3.31 -4.85 3.71
N THR A 153 2.66 -4.21 2.75
CA THR A 153 1.67 -4.87 1.88
C THR A 153 2.30 -5.38 0.59
N PHE A 154 3.25 -4.61 0.04
CA PHE A 154 3.91 -4.95 -1.21
C PHE A 154 4.96 -6.05 -1.06
N THR A 155 5.68 -6.11 0.06
CA THR A 155 6.71 -7.13 0.31
C THR A 155 6.14 -8.56 0.27
N PRO A 156 5.02 -8.89 0.95
CA PRO A 156 4.36 -10.18 0.78
C PRO A 156 3.91 -10.47 -0.65
N ALA A 157 3.44 -9.46 -1.38
CA ALA A 157 3.05 -9.65 -2.77
C ALA A 157 4.23 -10.02 -3.68
N ILE A 158 5.46 -9.51 -3.42
CA ILE A 158 6.66 -9.94 -4.16
C ILE A 158 6.91 -11.44 -3.94
N GLY A 159 6.90 -11.89 -2.68
CA GLY A 159 7.13 -13.29 -2.34
C GLY A 159 6.10 -14.24 -2.97
N LEU A 160 4.81 -13.89 -2.83
CA LEU A 160 3.70 -14.64 -3.39
C LEU A 160 3.70 -14.63 -4.93
N GLY A 161 4.01 -13.48 -5.55
CA GLY A 161 4.12 -13.35 -7.00
C GLY A 161 5.27 -14.20 -7.57
N ALA A 162 6.43 -14.20 -6.91
CA ALA A 162 7.55 -15.07 -7.29
C ALA A 162 7.21 -16.56 -7.14
N ALA A 163 6.47 -16.94 -6.08
CA ALA A 163 5.97 -18.31 -5.88
C ALA A 163 4.95 -18.71 -6.96
N ALA A 164 4.05 -17.78 -7.34
CA ALA A 164 3.10 -18.00 -8.42
C ALA A 164 3.82 -18.26 -9.75
N LEU A 165 4.80 -17.42 -10.12
CA LEU A 165 5.60 -17.61 -11.33
C LEU A 165 6.35 -18.94 -11.31
N LEU A 166 7.00 -19.29 -10.19
CA LEU A 166 7.68 -20.57 -10.05
C LEU A 166 6.73 -21.76 -10.25
N ALA A 167 5.52 -21.70 -9.68
CA ALA A 167 4.51 -22.73 -9.83
C ALA A 167 4.00 -22.81 -11.29
N VAL A 168 3.84 -21.66 -11.98
CA VAL A 168 3.53 -21.60 -13.42
C VAL A 168 4.57 -22.36 -14.23
N PHE A 169 5.85 -22.06 -14.03
CA PHE A 169 6.95 -22.70 -14.77
C PHE A 169 7.15 -24.18 -14.42
N ARG A 170 6.67 -24.61 -13.24
CA ARG A 170 6.66 -26.02 -12.82
C ARG A 170 5.41 -26.79 -13.27
N GLY A 171 4.50 -26.19 -14.03
CA GLY A 171 3.28 -26.83 -14.49
C GLY A 171 2.18 -26.98 -13.43
N ARG A 172 2.37 -26.45 -12.22
CA ARG A 172 1.45 -26.60 -11.08
C ARG A 172 0.39 -25.49 -11.07
N THR A 173 -0.56 -25.57 -11.99
CA THR A 173 -1.55 -24.50 -12.25
C THR A 173 -2.37 -24.12 -11.01
N VAL A 174 -2.81 -25.09 -10.19
CA VAL A 174 -3.60 -24.82 -8.97
C VAL A 174 -2.80 -23.98 -7.97
N TRP A 175 -1.59 -24.39 -7.66
CA TRP A 175 -0.73 -23.62 -6.74
C TRP A 175 -0.38 -22.25 -7.30
N ALA A 176 -0.14 -22.17 -8.60
CA ALA A 176 0.08 -20.88 -9.27
C ALA A 176 -1.11 -19.94 -9.10
N ALA A 177 -2.34 -20.43 -9.29
CA ALA A 177 -3.56 -19.67 -9.10
C ALA A 177 -3.76 -19.24 -7.63
N VAL A 178 -3.50 -20.13 -6.67
CA VAL A 178 -3.58 -19.80 -5.23
C VAL A 178 -2.60 -18.70 -4.85
N PHE A 179 -1.31 -18.84 -5.19
CA PHE A 179 -0.32 -17.81 -4.88
C PHE A 179 -0.59 -16.51 -5.62
N ALA A 180 -1.11 -16.57 -6.83
CA ALA A 180 -1.48 -15.40 -7.62
C ALA A 180 -2.67 -14.64 -7.02
N ALA A 181 -3.70 -15.35 -6.56
CA ALA A 181 -4.82 -14.75 -5.85
C ALA A 181 -4.37 -14.09 -4.53
N LEU A 182 -3.55 -14.78 -3.75
CA LEU A 182 -2.98 -14.23 -2.52
C LEU A 182 -2.07 -13.01 -2.80
N CYS A 183 -1.29 -13.01 -3.89
CA CYS A 183 -0.50 -11.86 -4.33
C CYS A 183 -1.40 -10.64 -4.60
N GLY A 184 -2.50 -10.83 -5.33
CA GLY A 184 -3.48 -9.78 -5.62
C GLY A 184 -4.15 -9.25 -4.35
N LEU A 185 -4.58 -10.13 -3.47
CA LEU A 185 -5.19 -9.78 -2.18
C LEU A 185 -4.19 -9.19 -1.17
N ALA A 186 -2.89 -9.36 -1.36
CA ALA A 186 -1.86 -8.72 -0.56
C ALA A 186 -1.61 -7.27 -0.99
N SER A 187 -1.60 -7.00 -2.31
CA SER A 187 -1.35 -5.66 -2.83
C SER A 187 -1.87 -5.48 -4.27
N PRO A 188 -2.66 -4.42 -4.56
CA PRO A 188 -3.05 -4.07 -5.94
C PRO A 188 -1.85 -3.84 -6.86
N VAL A 189 -0.78 -3.23 -6.34
CA VAL A 189 0.47 -3.01 -7.10
C VAL A 189 1.18 -4.32 -7.39
N GLY A 190 1.15 -5.28 -6.45
CA GLY A 190 1.66 -6.63 -6.65
C GLY A 190 0.87 -7.40 -7.72
N ALA A 191 -0.46 -7.30 -7.67
CA ALA A 191 -1.34 -7.87 -8.71
C ALA A 191 -1.01 -7.34 -10.10
N LEU A 192 -0.93 -6.01 -10.25
CA LEU A 192 -0.59 -5.36 -11.52
C LEU A 192 0.78 -5.83 -12.03
N SER A 193 1.77 -5.90 -11.14
CA SER A 193 3.12 -6.38 -11.47
C SER A 193 3.10 -7.80 -12.02
N LEU A 194 2.36 -8.69 -11.35
CA LEU A 194 2.22 -10.08 -11.78
C LEU A 194 1.46 -10.20 -13.10
N VAL A 195 0.39 -9.42 -13.29
CA VAL A 195 -0.40 -9.40 -14.55
C VAL A 195 0.46 -8.93 -15.72
N VAL A 196 1.31 -7.90 -15.56
CA VAL A 196 2.25 -7.44 -16.60
C VAL A 196 3.18 -8.57 -17.02
N VAL A 197 3.77 -9.29 -16.07
CA VAL A 197 4.69 -10.42 -16.36
C VAL A 197 3.95 -11.58 -17.01
N LEU A 198 2.78 -11.98 -16.50
CA LEU A 198 1.96 -13.04 -17.08
C LEU A 198 1.49 -12.69 -18.48
N GLY A 199 1.09 -11.42 -18.71
CA GLY A 199 0.71 -10.92 -20.03
C GLY A 199 1.85 -11.04 -21.04
N ALA A 200 3.07 -10.70 -20.65
CA ALA A 200 4.26 -10.86 -21.48
C ALA A 200 4.54 -12.33 -21.84
N ILE A 201 4.43 -13.23 -20.87
CA ILE A 201 4.59 -14.69 -21.07
C ILE A 201 3.49 -15.21 -22.02
N TRP A 202 2.26 -14.73 -21.87
CA TRP A 202 1.10 -15.12 -22.69
C TRP A 202 1.26 -14.68 -24.15
N VAL A 203 1.67 -13.42 -24.37
CA VAL A 203 1.92 -12.88 -25.72
C VAL A 203 3.11 -13.56 -26.37
N ALA A 204 4.18 -13.83 -25.61
CA ALA A 204 5.35 -14.54 -26.11
C ALA A 204 5.06 -16.01 -26.48
N GLY A 205 3.94 -16.57 -26.04
CA GLY A 205 3.60 -17.97 -26.31
C GLY A 205 4.52 -19.00 -25.66
N SER A 206 5.28 -18.58 -24.63
CA SER A 206 6.34 -19.40 -23.99
C SER A 206 5.79 -20.55 -23.15
N LEU A 207 4.52 -20.50 -22.77
CA LEU A 207 3.84 -21.50 -21.94
C LEU A 207 2.38 -21.69 -22.41
N PRO A 208 1.70 -22.79 -22.02
CA PRO A 208 0.32 -23.02 -22.40
C PRO A 208 -0.60 -21.86 -22.03
N ARG A 209 -1.20 -21.20 -23.02
CA ARG A 209 -2.04 -19.98 -22.85
C ARG A 209 -3.15 -20.17 -21.83
N ARG A 210 -3.80 -21.36 -21.81
CA ARG A 210 -4.86 -21.67 -20.83
C ARG A 210 -4.35 -21.55 -19.37
N ARG A 211 -3.14 -22.06 -19.09
CA ARG A 211 -2.52 -21.94 -17.75
C ARG A 211 -2.31 -20.49 -17.36
N ILE A 212 -1.70 -19.70 -18.25
CA ILE A 212 -1.42 -18.29 -17.99
C ILE A 212 -2.72 -17.51 -17.79
N PHE A 213 -3.75 -17.79 -18.59
CA PHE A 213 -5.06 -17.17 -18.45
C PHE A 213 -5.69 -17.46 -17.09
N ILE A 214 -5.71 -18.73 -16.64
CA ILE A 214 -6.25 -19.12 -15.33
C ILE A 214 -5.53 -18.35 -14.20
N VAL A 215 -4.21 -18.30 -14.24
CA VAL A 215 -3.41 -17.60 -13.21
C VAL A 215 -3.61 -16.08 -13.28
N GLY A 216 -3.72 -15.50 -14.48
CA GLY A 216 -4.04 -14.09 -14.69
C GLY A 216 -5.42 -13.72 -14.12
N VAL A 217 -6.44 -14.52 -14.38
CA VAL A 217 -7.79 -14.36 -13.82
C VAL A 217 -7.75 -14.50 -12.29
N ALA A 218 -7.05 -15.49 -11.77
CA ALA A 218 -6.89 -15.68 -10.32
C ALA A 218 -6.16 -14.50 -9.65
N THR A 219 -5.27 -13.80 -10.38
CA THR A 219 -4.62 -12.56 -9.88
C THR A 219 -5.60 -11.39 -9.89
N ALA A 220 -6.28 -11.16 -11.01
CA ALA A 220 -7.03 -9.94 -11.28
C ALA A 220 -8.42 -9.90 -10.63
N VAL A 221 -9.13 -11.04 -10.63
CA VAL A 221 -10.54 -11.08 -10.18
C VAL A 221 -10.68 -10.77 -8.69
N PRO A 222 -9.93 -11.39 -7.76
CA PRO A 222 -10.11 -11.11 -6.33
C PRO A 222 -9.86 -9.64 -5.99
N ILE A 223 -8.77 -9.06 -6.51
CA ILE A 223 -8.48 -7.64 -6.27
C ILE A 223 -9.45 -6.73 -7.01
N GLY A 224 -9.87 -7.07 -8.20
CA GLY A 224 -10.88 -6.32 -8.95
C GLY A 224 -12.21 -6.25 -8.18
N VAL A 225 -12.66 -7.36 -7.61
CA VAL A 225 -13.84 -7.40 -6.75
C VAL A 225 -13.67 -6.51 -5.52
N LEU A 226 -12.51 -6.55 -4.84
CA LEU A 226 -12.25 -5.68 -3.70
C LEU A 226 -12.28 -4.19 -4.08
N LEU A 227 -11.64 -3.81 -5.19
CA LEU A 227 -11.62 -2.42 -5.64
C LEU A 227 -13.00 -1.91 -6.07
N LEU A 228 -13.86 -2.78 -6.60
CA LEU A 228 -15.24 -2.43 -6.95
C LEU A 228 -16.14 -2.29 -5.73
N LEU A 229 -15.98 -3.18 -4.75
CA LEU A 229 -16.80 -3.15 -3.52
C LEU A 229 -16.32 -2.10 -2.53
N PHE A 230 -15.02 -1.82 -2.49
CA PHE A 230 -14.37 -0.93 -1.51
C PHE A 230 -13.45 0.08 -2.22
N PRO A 231 -14.00 0.98 -3.04
CA PRO A 231 -13.19 1.99 -3.72
C PRO A 231 -12.56 2.93 -2.71
N GLU A 232 -11.24 3.09 -2.75
CA GLU A 232 -10.53 4.00 -1.84
C GLU A 232 -10.53 5.44 -2.34
N GLY A 233 -10.65 5.67 -3.64
CA GLY A 233 -10.59 7.00 -4.24
C GLY A 233 -9.18 7.61 -4.26
N GLY A 234 -9.14 8.90 -4.62
CA GLY A 234 -7.94 9.70 -4.61
C GLY A 234 -6.93 9.44 -5.72
N TRP A 235 -5.81 10.15 -5.64
CA TRP A 235 -4.73 10.00 -6.61
C TRP A 235 -3.35 10.14 -5.96
N TYR A 236 -2.41 9.32 -6.42
CA TYR A 236 -1.02 9.38 -5.97
C TYR A 236 -0.14 10.04 -7.05
N PRO A 237 0.71 11.03 -6.70
CA PRO A 237 1.52 11.73 -7.70
C PRO A 237 2.56 10.80 -8.33
N PHE A 238 2.74 10.96 -9.65
CA PHE A 238 3.84 10.35 -10.39
C PHE A 238 4.74 11.45 -10.93
N THR A 239 5.87 11.69 -10.29
CA THR A 239 6.77 12.78 -10.67
C THR A 239 7.49 12.48 -11.99
N GLY A 240 7.76 13.52 -12.79
CA GLY A 240 8.49 13.39 -14.05
C GLY A 240 9.88 12.75 -13.88
N GLY A 241 10.57 13.05 -12.77
CA GLY A 241 11.86 12.42 -12.45
C GLY A 241 11.76 10.92 -12.23
N SER A 242 10.78 10.46 -11.44
CA SER A 242 10.56 9.03 -11.21
C SER A 242 10.14 8.30 -12.49
N PHE A 243 9.31 8.95 -13.33
CA PHE A 243 8.93 8.42 -14.64
C PHE A 243 10.14 8.28 -15.57
N ALA A 244 10.99 9.32 -15.67
CA ALA A 244 12.19 9.27 -16.49
C ALA A 244 13.17 8.17 -16.06
N LEU A 245 13.41 8.01 -14.75
CA LEU A 245 14.27 6.93 -14.24
C LEU A 245 13.71 5.55 -14.58
N LEU A 246 12.40 5.36 -14.50
CA LEU A 246 11.74 4.13 -14.92
C LEU A 246 11.95 3.86 -16.42
N LEU A 247 11.75 4.88 -17.27
CA LEU A 247 11.96 4.74 -18.71
C LEU A 247 13.42 4.40 -19.06
N VAL A 248 14.39 4.99 -18.36
CA VAL A 248 15.81 4.64 -18.52
C VAL A 248 16.05 3.17 -18.17
N ALA A 249 15.53 2.72 -17.03
CA ALA A 249 15.65 1.31 -16.61
C ALA A 249 15.04 0.36 -17.65
N LEU A 250 13.81 0.64 -18.10
CA LEU A 250 13.11 -0.14 -19.11
C LEU A 250 13.82 -0.11 -20.47
N GLY A 251 14.34 1.04 -20.87
CA GLY A 251 15.10 1.21 -22.10
C GLY A 251 16.36 0.35 -22.12
N ILE A 252 17.13 0.34 -21.02
CA ILE A 252 18.33 -0.49 -20.89
C ILE A 252 17.98 -1.98 -20.92
N VAL A 253 17.02 -2.43 -20.07
CA VAL A 253 16.60 -3.84 -20.05
C VAL A 253 16.03 -4.26 -21.41
N GLY A 254 15.23 -3.41 -22.05
CA GLY A 254 14.64 -3.67 -23.36
C GLY A 254 15.69 -3.74 -24.49
N TRP A 255 16.69 -2.87 -24.46
CA TRP A 255 17.77 -2.85 -25.45
C TRP A 255 18.62 -4.12 -25.41
N TYR A 256 19.11 -4.47 -24.21
CA TYR A 256 19.95 -5.65 -24.05
C TYR A 256 19.16 -6.96 -24.08
N GLY A 257 17.89 -6.94 -23.66
CA GLY A 257 16.99 -8.10 -23.65
C GLY A 257 16.12 -8.26 -24.90
N ARG A 258 16.36 -7.48 -25.96
CA ARG A 258 15.50 -7.45 -27.18
C ARG A 258 15.36 -8.79 -27.90
N ASP A 259 16.36 -9.66 -27.79
CA ASP A 259 16.37 -11.00 -28.40
C ASP A 259 15.52 -11.99 -27.57
N LEU A 260 15.16 -11.63 -26.33
CA LEU A 260 14.30 -12.42 -25.45
C LEU A 260 12.86 -11.96 -25.61
N VAL A 261 12.05 -12.71 -26.32
CA VAL A 261 10.66 -12.36 -26.66
C VAL A 261 9.85 -11.99 -25.41
N VAL A 262 9.99 -12.74 -24.33
CA VAL A 262 9.29 -12.46 -23.04
C VAL A 262 9.73 -11.12 -22.45
N VAL A 263 11.05 -10.82 -22.43
CA VAL A 263 11.60 -9.56 -21.90
C VAL A 263 11.09 -8.38 -22.72
N ARG A 264 11.14 -8.50 -24.05
CA ARG A 264 10.64 -7.46 -24.96
C ARG A 264 9.16 -7.12 -24.67
N TRP A 265 8.29 -8.12 -24.57
CA TRP A 265 6.88 -7.91 -24.28
C TRP A 265 6.64 -7.42 -22.85
N ALA A 266 7.44 -7.86 -21.88
CA ALA A 266 7.35 -7.37 -20.50
C ALA A 266 7.70 -5.87 -20.44
N VAL A 267 8.75 -5.44 -21.12
CA VAL A 267 9.15 -4.02 -21.20
C VAL A 267 8.06 -3.20 -21.89
N ILE A 268 7.53 -3.67 -23.03
CA ILE A 268 6.46 -2.95 -23.74
C ILE A 268 5.21 -2.83 -22.87
N ALA A 269 4.73 -3.93 -22.30
CA ALA A 269 3.54 -3.93 -21.45
C ALA A 269 3.72 -3.02 -20.23
N TYR A 270 4.89 -3.09 -19.60
CA TYR A 270 5.17 -2.24 -18.43
C TYR A 270 5.31 -0.76 -18.83
N MET A 271 5.89 -0.44 -19.97
CA MET A 271 5.96 0.93 -20.49
C MET A 271 4.56 1.50 -20.75
N VAL A 272 3.66 0.71 -21.35
CA VAL A 272 2.26 1.12 -21.56
C VAL A 272 1.58 1.44 -20.23
N VAL A 273 1.73 0.56 -19.23
CA VAL A 273 1.19 0.79 -17.88
C VAL A 273 1.80 2.03 -17.22
N ALA A 274 3.11 2.24 -17.35
CA ALA A 274 3.80 3.39 -16.78
C ALA A 274 3.32 4.72 -17.43
N VAL A 275 3.18 4.75 -18.75
CA VAL A 275 2.63 5.91 -19.48
C VAL A 275 1.19 6.18 -19.05
N ALA A 276 0.35 5.15 -19.00
CA ALA A 276 -1.03 5.28 -18.55
C ALA A 276 -1.11 5.85 -17.12
N ALA A 277 -0.30 5.34 -16.19
CA ALA A 277 -0.24 5.81 -14.81
C ALA A 277 0.33 7.24 -14.68
N PHE A 278 1.16 7.69 -15.62
CA PHE A 278 1.69 9.05 -15.65
C PHE A 278 0.67 10.07 -16.18
N VAL A 279 -0.09 9.68 -17.19
CA VAL A 279 -1.06 10.57 -17.84
C VAL A 279 -2.38 10.61 -17.09
N VAL A 280 -2.83 9.46 -16.55
CA VAL A 280 -4.12 9.33 -15.86
C VAL A 280 -3.92 9.44 -14.35
N LYS A 281 -4.54 10.46 -13.73
CA LYS A 281 -4.58 10.57 -12.26
C LYS A 281 -5.32 9.37 -11.68
N SER A 282 -4.66 8.61 -10.82
CA SER A 282 -5.22 7.40 -10.21
C SER A 282 -4.53 7.10 -8.86
N PRO A 283 -5.14 6.28 -8.00
CA PRO A 283 -4.50 5.82 -6.77
C PRO A 283 -3.19 5.05 -6.99
N LEU A 284 -2.99 4.49 -8.19
CA LEU A 284 -1.76 3.81 -8.58
C LEU A 284 -0.59 4.80 -8.70
N GLY A 285 -0.72 5.83 -9.55
CA GLY A 285 0.28 6.88 -9.76
C GLY A 285 1.71 6.35 -9.80
N GLY A 286 2.60 7.02 -9.07
CA GLY A 286 4.01 6.65 -8.95
C GLY A 286 4.30 5.28 -8.32
N ASN A 287 3.30 4.61 -7.71
CA ASN A 287 3.48 3.25 -7.19
C ASN A 287 3.81 2.23 -8.29
N VAL A 288 3.52 2.54 -9.55
CA VAL A 288 3.88 1.70 -10.68
C VAL A 288 5.38 1.43 -10.77
N VAL A 289 6.25 2.33 -10.31
CA VAL A 289 7.71 2.15 -10.36
C VAL A 289 8.22 0.97 -9.53
N ARG A 290 7.42 0.46 -8.60
CA ARG A 290 7.82 -0.62 -7.67
C ARG A 290 8.24 -1.90 -8.37
N LEU A 291 7.61 -2.26 -9.48
CA LEU A 291 8.05 -3.41 -10.29
C LEU A 291 9.45 -3.16 -10.87
N GLY A 292 9.73 -1.94 -11.34
CA GLY A 292 11.05 -1.55 -11.82
C GLY A 292 12.12 -1.67 -10.73
N TRP A 293 11.85 -1.19 -9.52
CA TRP A 293 12.79 -1.33 -8.40
C TRP A 293 13.11 -2.78 -8.08
N VAL A 294 12.12 -3.67 -8.14
CA VAL A 294 12.31 -5.10 -7.80
C VAL A 294 12.99 -5.87 -8.93
N ALA A 295 12.61 -5.62 -10.18
CA ALA A 295 12.97 -6.48 -11.29
C ALA A 295 14.11 -5.93 -12.19
N ALA A 296 14.24 -4.60 -12.33
CA ALA A 296 15.13 -4.05 -13.36
C ALA A 296 16.60 -4.44 -13.15
N GLY A 297 17.13 -4.30 -11.94
CA GLY A 297 18.50 -4.67 -11.62
C GLY A 297 18.79 -6.15 -11.89
N ALA A 298 17.90 -7.03 -11.41
CA ALA A 298 18.04 -8.47 -11.61
C ALA A 298 17.95 -8.85 -13.10
N MET A 299 17.01 -8.28 -13.83
CA MET A 299 16.85 -8.53 -15.27
C MET A 299 18.03 -7.96 -16.06
N GLY A 300 18.52 -6.76 -15.73
CA GLY A 300 19.72 -6.20 -16.33
C GLY A 300 20.93 -7.11 -16.18
N ALA A 301 21.15 -7.67 -14.98
CA ALA A 301 22.24 -8.61 -14.74
C ALA A 301 22.13 -9.91 -15.59
N LEU A 302 20.91 -10.34 -15.93
CA LEU A 302 20.69 -11.51 -16.79
C LEU A 302 20.86 -11.22 -18.28
N VAL A 303 20.52 -9.99 -18.74
CA VAL A 303 20.45 -9.70 -20.19
C VAL A 303 21.64 -8.91 -20.72
N ILE A 304 22.36 -8.15 -19.88
CA ILE A 304 23.56 -7.41 -20.29
C ILE A 304 24.72 -8.40 -20.43
N ARG A 305 25.17 -8.64 -21.66
CA ARG A 305 26.21 -9.65 -21.97
C ARG A 305 27.61 -9.23 -21.52
N GLU A 306 28.52 -10.20 -21.35
CA GLU A 306 29.87 -10.04 -20.78
C GLU A 306 30.74 -8.96 -21.43
N HIS A 307 30.52 -8.63 -22.72
CA HIS A 307 31.23 -7.55 -23.41
C HIS A 307 30.89 -6.15 -22.86
N GLY A 308 29.86 -6.05 -21.98
CA GLY A 308 29.41 -4.83 -21.36
C GLY A 308 29.72 -4.76 -19.85
N ARG A 309 30.87 -5.22 -19.34
CA ARG A 309 31.22 -5.17 -17.90
C ARG A 309 31.00 -3.79 -17.28
N ALA A 310 31.39 -2.74 -18.00
CA ALA A 310 31.12 -1.37 -17.55
C ALA A 310 29.60 -1.05 -17.51
N ALA A 311 28.86 -1.53 -18.51
CA ALA A 311 27.39 -1.35 -18.53
C ALA A 311 26.69 -2.13 -17.41
N ILE A 312 27.09 -3.37 -17.13
CA ILE A 312 26.59 -4.15 -15.99
C ILE A 312 26.88 -3.41 -14.69
N PHE A 313 28.11 -2.95 -14.50
CA PHE A 313 28.50 -2.22 -13.29
C PHE A 313 27.67 -0.93 -13.13
N ALA A 314 27.64 -0.10 -14.16
CA ALA A 314 26.88 1.16 -14.13
C ALA A 314 25.39 0.94 -13.88
N PHE A 315 24.78 -0.07 -14.51
CA PHE A 315 23.38 -0.39 -14.32
C PHE A 315 23.09 -1.00 -12.94
N THR A 316 24.03 -1.78 -12.40
CA THR A 316 23.96 -2.28 -11.02
C THR A 316 23.95 -1.14 -10.03
N VAL A 317 24.92 -0.21 -10.14
CA VAL A 317 24.99 0.98 -9.28
C VAL A 317 23.73 1.82 -9.40
N PHE A 318 23.28 2.10 -10.63
CA PHE A 318 22.02 2.81 -10.86
C PHE A 318 20.83 2.12 -10.18
N SER A 319 20.66 0.81 -10.37
CA SER A 319 19.53 0.05 -9.84
C SER A 319 19.54 0.01 -8.31
N VAL A 320 20.71 -0.14 -7.70
CA VAL A 320 20.87 -0.13 -6.25
C VAL A 320 20.56 1.26 -5.69
N ILE A 321 21.15 2.32 -6.22
CA ILE A 321 20.89 3.70 -5.75
C ILE A 321 19.40 4.05 -5.93
N TRP A 322 18.85 3.78 -7.10
CA TRP A 322 17.45 4.06 -7.40
C TRP A 322 16.49 3.28 -6.49
N GLY A 323 16.73 1.97 -6.31
CA GLY A 323 15.89 1.12 -5.48
C GLY A 323 15.99 1.48 -3.99
N TRP A 324 17.22 1.72 -3.49
CA TRP A 324 17.46 1.97 -2.07
C TRP A 324 17.28 3.42 -1.62
N SER A 325 17.05 4.36 -2.53
CA SER A 325 16.88 5.77 -2.21
C SER A 325 15.85 6.01 -1.09
N TYR A 326 14.73 5.30 -1.09
CA TYR A 326 13.71 5.39 -0.06
C TYR A 326 14.10 4.67 1.24
N ALA A 327 14.76 3.51 1.15
CA ALA A 327 15.21 2.79 2.35
C ALA A 327 16.33 3.53 3.07
N LEU A 328 17.17 4.27 2.34
CA LEU A 328 18.24 5.09 2.93
C LEU A 328 17.68 6.24 3.79
N MET A 329 16.46 6.71 3.53
CA MET A 329 15.80 7.69 4.41
C MET A 329 15.56 7.13 5.82
N ALA A 330 15.36 5.80 5.95
CA ALA A 330 15.21 5.13 7.25
C ALA A 330 16.50 5.10 8.09
N PHE A 331 17.65 5.42 7.50
CA PHE A 331 18.93 5.58 8.22
C PHE A 331 19.22 7.03 8.64
N GLN A 332 18.35 7.97 8.28
CA GLN A 332 18.41 9.30 8.89
C GLN A 332 18.11 9.15 10.39
N GLN A 333 18.58 10.12 11.21
CA GLN A 333 18.46 10.01 12.66
C GLN A 333 17.02 9.64 13.07
N PRO A 334 16.84 8.62 13.94
CA PRO A 334 15.52 8.22 14.35
C PRO A 334 14.80 9.41 14.96
N ALA A 335 13.68 9.80 14.37
CA ALA A 335 12.86 10.87 14.91
C ALA A 335 12.21 10.39 16.21
N PRO A 336 12.18 11.19 17.29
CA PRO A 336 11.45 10.82 18.51
C PRO A 336 9.99 10.45 18.22
N THR A 337 9.43 11.02 17.15
CA THR A 337 8.06 10.80 16.66
C THR A 337 7.82 9.43 16.03
N ALA A 338 8.87 8.65 15.74
CA ALA A 338 8.73 7.29 15.23
C ALA A 338 8.31 6.28 16.31
N HIS A 339 8.41 6.65 17.59
CA HIS A 339 8.14 5.76 18.71
C HIS A 339 6.81 6.10 19.39
N ALA A 340 6.03 5.07 19.73
CA ALA A 340 4.71 5.21 20.36
C ALA A 340 4.78 5.99 21.70
N GLU A 341 5.90 5.91 22.43
CA GLU A 341 6.14 6.61 23.70
C GLU A 341 6.14 8.14 23.56
N TYR A 342 6.40 8.65 22.35
CA TYR A 342 6.29 10.08 22.09
C TYR A 342 4.86 10.58 22.25
N TYR A 343 3.88 9.75 21.90
CA TYR A 343 2.45 10.07 21.87
C TYR A 343 1.72 9.78 23.18
N THR A 344 2.34 9.10 24.15
CA THR A 344 1.67 8.66 25.39
C THR A 344 1.00 9.81 26.11
N SER A 345 1.72 10.92 26.36
CA SER A 345 1.17 12.06 27.08
C SER A 345 0.05 12.79 26.32
N LEU A 346 0.11 12.81 24.97
CA LEU A 346 -0.98 13.36 24.16
C LEU A 346 -2.22 12.45 24.24
N ASN A 347 -2.03 11.13 24.14
CA ASN A 347 -3.10 10.15 24.29
C ASN A 347 -3.80 10.23 25.66
N ASP A 348 -3.02 10.40 26.73
CA ASP A 348 -3.55 10.52 28.08
C ASP A 348 -4.37 11.82 28.25
N TYR A 349 -3.85 12.93 27.70
CA TYR A 349 -4.58 14.20 27.70
C TYR A 349 -5.86 14.10 26.87
N LEU A 350 -5.80 13.66 25.62
CA LEU A 350 -6.98 13.53 24.77
C LEU A 350 -8.02 12.55 25.37
N GLY A 351 -7.56 11.46 25.98
CA GLY A 351 -8.43 10.50 26.66
C GLY A 351 -9.09 11.04 27.95
N SER A 352 -8.57 12.13 28.53
CA SER A 352 -9.17 12.80 29.70
C SER A 352 -10.26 13.82 29.32
N LEU A 353 -10.36 14.18 28.04
CA LEU A 353 -11.35 15.13 27.54
C LEU A 353 -12.74 14.48 27.45
N PRO A 354 -13.81 15.23 27.79
CA PRO A 354 -15.17 14.70 27.77
C PRO A 354 -15.73 14.60 26.36
N GLY A 355 -16.60 13.61 26.13
CA GLY A 355 -17.37 13.45 24.91
C GLY A 355 -16.58 12.87 23.74
N VAL A 356 -17.26 12.82 22.59
CA VAL A 356 -16.68 12.35 21.33
C VAL A 356 -16.31 13.56 20.47
N PHE A 357 -15.08 13.60 20.01
CA PHE A 357 -14.55 14.69 19.19
C PHE A 357 -13.57 14.17 18.14
N ARG A 358 -13.24 15.03 17.18
CA ARG A 358 -12.22 14.80 16.17
C ARG A 358 -11.03 15.72 16.41
N VAL A 359 -9.82 15.19 16.29
CA VAL A 359 -8.58 15.94 16.45
C VAL A 359 -7.81 16.01 15.13
N GLU A 360 -7.27 17.17 14.79
CA GLU A 360 -6.17 17.25 13.84
C GLU A 360 -4.84 17.11 14.56
N VAL A 361 -4.00 16.23 14.08
CA VAL A 361 -2.63 16.10 14.57
C VAL A 361 -1.70 16.44 13.43
N VAL A 362 -1.02 17.59 13.53
CA VAL A 362 -0.07 18.01 12.48
C VAL A 362 0.89 16.87 12.19
N PRO A 363 0.95 16.36 10.93
CA PRO A 363 1.64 15.13 10.61
C PRO A 363 3.12 15.13 10.96
N THR A 364 3.54 14.11 11.70
CA THR A 364 4.94 13.83 11.97
C THR A 364 5.62 13.15 10.78
N PRO A 365 6.96 13.18 10.67
CA PRO A 365 7.67 12.58 9.54
C PRO A 365 7.32 11.10 9.30
N ASP A 366 7.02 10.38 10.38
CA ASP A 366 6.77 8.92 10.38
C ASP A 366 5.28 8.56 10.28
N TYR A 367 4.38 9.54 10.34
CA TYR A 367 2.92 9.34 10.39
C TYR A 367 2.43 8.45 11.54
N MET A 368 3.21 8.30 12.64
CA MET A 368 2.85 7.44 13.78
C MET A 368 1.59 7.92 14.52
N GLN A 369 1.20 9.20 14.39
CA GLN A 369 -0.11 9.67 14.88
C GLN A 369 -1.27 8.89 14.24
N ALA A 370 -1.13 8.45 12.99
CA ALA A 370 -2.15 7.68 12.30
C ALA A 370 -2.33 6.25 12.86
N ASP A 371 -1.38 5.75 13.62
CA ASP A 371 -1.51 4.51 14.41
C ASP A 371 -1.89 4.85 15.86
N THR A 372 -0.98 5.49 16.58
CA THR A 372 -1.05 5.62 18.03
C THR A 372 -2.21 6.47 18.55
N ILE A 373 -2.55 7.58 17.87
CA ILE A 373 -3.67 8.43 18.24
C ILE A 373 -4.98 7.86 17.70
N ALA A 374 -4.99 7.44 16.43
CA ALA A 374 -6.20 6.96 15.76
C ALA A 374 -6.79 5.69 16.38
N LEU A 375 -6.01 4.91 17.14
CA LEU A 375 -6.53 3.77 17.89
C LEU A 375 -7.46 4.19 19.04
N LYS A 376 -7.38 5.44 19.52
CA LYS A 376 -8.14 5.96 20.67
C LYS A 376 -9.14 7.03 20.26
N VAL A 377 -8.73 7.97 19.41
CA VAL A 377 -9.53 9.14 19.02
C VAL A 377 -9.57 9.26 17.50
N GLY A 378 -10.70 9.71 16.94
CA GLY A 378 -10.78 10.00 15.51
C GLY A 378 -9.88 11.17 15.11
N ILE A 379 -8.99 10.95 14.13
CA ILE A 379 -8.16 12.01 13.54
C ILE A 379 -8.77 12.52 12.24
N ALA A 380 -8.62 13.82 11.98
CA ALA A 380 -9.22 14.45 10.81
C ALA A 380 -8.58 13.96 9.50
N ARG A 381 -7.26 13.77 9.49
CA ARG A 381 -6.52 13.19 8.37
C ARG A 381 -5.83 11.89 8.77
N GLY A 382 -5.60 11.00 7.80
CA GLY A 382 -4.96 9.71 8.02
C GLY A 382 -3.67 9.54 7.22
N TRP A 383 -3.13 8.33 7.23
CA TRP A 383 -1.87 8.02 6.55
C TRP A 383 -1.97 8.02 5.01
N GLN A 384 -3.15 7.73 4.43
CA GLN A 384 -3.31 7.53 2.98
C GLN A 384 -3.25 8.84 2.21
N THR A 385 -2.07 9.22 1.72
CA THR A 385 -1.85 10.47 0.97
C THR A 385 -2.78 10.64 -0.25
N GLN A 386 -3.14 9.57 -0.96
CA GLN A 386 -4.04 9.65 -2.12
C GLN A 386 -5.46 10.06 -1.70
N VAL A 387 -5.97 9.52 -0.60
CA VAL A 387 -7.27 9.86 -0.03
C VAL A 387 -7.23 11.27 0.56
N ASP A 388 -6.18 11.60 1.29
CA ASP A 388 -5.99 12.93 1.88
C ASP A 388 -5.94 14.03 0.81
N ARG A 389 -5.29 13.78 -0.33
CA ARG A 389 -5.27 14.73 -1.48
C ARG A 389 -6.64 14.97 -2.11
N GLU A 390 -7.51 13.98 -2.08
CA GLU A 390 -8.86 14.11 -2.61
C GLU A 390 -9.78 14.84 -1.65
N LEU A 391 -9.72 14.48 -0.37
CA LEU A 391 -10.60 15.03 0.67
C LEU A 391 -10.14 16.40 1.17
N ASN A 392 -8.83 16.65 1.19
CA ASN A 392 -8.19 17.82 1.79
C ASN A 392 -7.16 18.45 0.84
N PRO A 393 -7.56 18.85 -0.39
CA PRO A 393 -6.64 19.35 -1.42
C PRO A 393 -5.88 20.61 -0.99
N GLU A 394 -6.44 21.43 -0.09
CA GLU A 394 -5.86 22.67 0.44
C GLU A 394 -4.48 22.46 1.07
N PHE A 395 -4.18 21.29 1.61
CA PHE A 395 -2.86 20.96 2.19
C PHE A 395 -1.81 20.58 1.14
N TYR A 396 -2.19 20.49 -0.14
CA TYR A 396 -1.32 19.96 -1.20
C TYR A 396 -1.13 20.90 -2.39
N ASP A 397 -1.89 21.98 -2.49
CA ASP A 397 -1.83 22.91 -3.62
C ASP A 397 -0.90 24.11 -3.36
N GLY A 398 -0.28 24.17 -2.17
CA GLY A 398 0.63 25.25 -1.75
C GLY A 398 -0.08 26.59 -1.48
N LYS A 399 -1.39 26.54 -1.20
CA LYS A 399 -2.21 27.73 -0.94
C LYS A 399 -2.86 27.71 0.44
N LEU A 400 -2.32 26.93 1.37
CA LEU A 400 -2.86 26.87 2.72
C LEU A 400 -2.68 28.24 3.41
N THR A 401 -3.80 28.83 3.83
CA THR A 401 -3.88 30.10 4.57
C THR A 401 -4.59 29.89 5.89
N GLN A 402 -4.51 30.87 6.80
CA GLN A 402 -5.24 30.80 8.07
C GLN A 402 -6.75 30.68 7.84
N GLU A 403 -7.29 31.36 6.83
CA GLU A 403 -8.71 31.40 6.52
C GLU A 403 -9.21 30.05 6.01
N ASN A 404 -8.53 29.44 5.02
CA ASN A 404 -8.96 28.17 4.48
C ASN A 404 -8.67 27.00 5.43
N PHE A 405 -7.63 27.08 6.26
CA PHE A 405 -7.39 26.14 7.34
C PHE A 405 -8.51 26.20 8.38
N HIS A 406 -8.95 27.40 8.79
CA HIS A 406 -10.09 27.56 9.71
C HIS A 406 -11.37 27.02 9.10
N ALA A 407 -11.69 27.35 7.85
CA ALA A 407 -12.85 26.83 7.14
C ALA A 407 -12.84 25.30 7.07
N TRP A 408 -11.65 24.68 6.85
CA TRP A 408 -11.47 23.24 6.87
C TRP A 408 -11.73 22.63 8.25
N LEU A 409 -11.20 23.24 9.34
CA LEU A 409 -11.44 22.79 10.71
C LEU A 409 -12.96 22.74 11.03
N LEU A 410 -13.71 23.76 10.58
CA LEU A 410 -15.16 23.82 10.78
C LEU A 410 -15.90 22.77 9.92
N ARG A 411 -15.54 22.66 8.63
CA ARG A 411 -16.15 21.70 7.70
C ARG A 411 -16.02 20.28 8.22
N ASP A 412 -14.84 19.90 8.72
CA ASP A 412 -14.52 18.56 9.19
C ASP A 412 -14.80 18.36 10.69
N SER A 413 -15.43 19.37 11.37
CA SER A 413 -15.77 19.31 12.80
C SER A 413 -14.57 18.95 13.68
N VAL A 414 -13.44 19.57 13.44
CA VAL A 414 -12.24 19.40 14.25
C VAL A 414 -12.36 20.24 15.53
N ALA A 415 -12.35 19.57 16.68
CA ALA A 415 -12.46 20.23 17.96
C ALA A 415 -11.12 20.65 18.57
N TYR A 416 -10.06 19.90 18.25
CA TYR A 416 -8.72 20.15 18.77
C TYR A 416 -7.67 20.02 17.67
N VAL A 417 -6.59 20.79 17.79
CA VAL A 417 -5.40 20.71 16.95
C VAL A 417 -4.19 20.43 17.82
N ALA A 418 -3.46 19.36 17.57
CA ALA A 418 -2.25 18.98 18.28
C ALA A 418 -1.02 19.23 17.41
N LEU A 419 -0.11 20.10 17.89
CA LEU A 419 1.15 20.44 17.24
C LEU A 419 2.31 19.74 17.94
N PRO A 420 3.10 18.87 17.27
CA PRO A 420 4.33 18.34 17.82
C PRO A 420 5.39 19.44 17.93
N LEU A 421 6.20 19.41 18.99
CA LEU A 421 7.37 20.29 19.14
C LEU A 421 8.63 19.71 18.49
N ALA A 422 8.56 18.48 18.01
CA ALA A 422 9.54 17.86 17.13
C ALA A 422 9.32 18.27 15.66
N ALA A 423 10.18 17.78 14.77
CA ALA A 423 10.01 17.99 13.33
C ALA A 423 8.64 17.48 12.84
N VAL A 424 8.04 18.22 11.91
CA VAL A 424 6.83 17.83 11.19
C VAL A 424 7.18 17.31 9.78
N GLN A 425 6.26 16.64 9.16
CA GLN A 425 6.40 16.18 7.79
C GLN A 425 6.58 17.36 6.82
N ASP A 426 7.41 17.22 5.78
CA ASP A 426 7.78 18.34 4.88
C ASP A 426 6.58 19.08 4.28
N LYS A 427 5.51 18.36 3.95
CA LYS A 427 4.29 18.96 3.38
C LYS A 427 3.37 19.60 4.41
N SER A 428 3.64 19.45 5.68
CA SER A 428 2.87 20.01 6.79
C SER A 428 3.55 21.23 7.43
N GLN A 429 4.60 21.77 6.81
CA GLN A 429 5.31 22.96 7.32
C GLN A 429 4.40 24.19 7.36
N ASP A 430 3.60 24.41 6.33
CA ASP A 430 2.66 25.55 6.26
C ASP A 430 1.59 25.43 7.35
N GLU A 431 1.04 24.23 7.53
CA GLU A 431 0.09 23.93 8.60
C GLU A 431 0.72 24.18 9.99
N ALA A 432 1.91 23.64 10.22
CA ALA A 432 2.62 23.83 11.49
C ALA A 432 2.88 25.32 11.77
N ALA A 433 3.24 26.10 10.77
CA ALA A 433 3.46 27.54 10.90
C ALA A 433 2.17 28.29 11.28
N ILE A 434 1.02 27.93 10.65
CA ILE A 434 -0.28 28.50 11.01
C ILE A 434 -0.65 28.16 12.45
N VAL A 435 -0.52 26.90 12.85
CA VAL A 435 -0.86 26.45 14.22
C VAL A 435 0.08 27.08 15.25
N GLN A 436 1.37 27.20 14.94
CA GLN A 436 2.35 27.83 15.82
C GLN A 436 2.07 29.33 16.05
N ALA A 437 1.53 30.01 15.03
CA ALA A 437 1.13 31.41 15.14
C ALA A 437 -0.08 31.62 16.06
N ALA A 438 -0.76 30.56 16.45
CA ALA A 438 -1.92 30.55 17.34
C ALA A 438 -2.97 31.63 16.97
N PRO A 439 -3.57 31.55 15.77
CA PRO A 439 -4.60 32.52 15.36
C PRO A 439 -5.77 32.48 16.35
N LYS A 440 -6.59 33.55 16.39
CA LYS A 440 -7.64 33.76 17.39
C LYS A 440 -8.67 32.63 17.51
N TYR A 441 -8.83 31.80 16.50
CA TYR A 441 -9.70 30.64 16.52
C TYR A 441 -9.05 29.38 17.14
N LEU A 442 -7.76 29.46 17.53
CA LEU A 442 -7.03 28.37 18.22
C LEU A 442 -6.67 28.82 19.65
N ASP A 443 -7.43 28.32 20.63
CA ASP A 443 -7.24 28.59 22.05
C ASP A 443 -6.30 27.55 22.66
N PRO A 444 -5.09 27.92 23.18
CA PRO A 444 -4.17 26.97 23.78
C PRO A 444 -4.74 26.41 25.09
N VAL A 445 -4.94 25.08 25.12
CA VAL A 445 -5.58 24.41 26.29
C VAL A 445 -4.66 23.47 27.04
N TRP A 446 -3.59 22.99 26.42
CA TRP A 446 -2.64 22.10 27.05
C TRP A 446 -1.28 22.12 26.33
N SER A 447 -0.20 21.95 27.09
CA SER A 447 1.15 21.81 26.53
C SER A 447 2.07 21.03 27.47
N ASN A 448 3.08 20.39 26.88
CA ASN A 448 4.21 19.82 27.59
C ASN A 448 5.51 19.97 26.77
N SER A 449 6.58 19.24 27.11
CA SER A 449 7.86 19.29 26.39
C SER A 449 7.81 18.69 24.97
N LYS A 450 6.72 18.01 24.57
CA LYS A 450 6.59 17.31 23.28
C LYS A 450 5.48 17.89 22.41
N TRP A 451 4.41 18.45 23.01
CA TRP A 451 3.17 18.81 22.33
C TRP A 451 2.61 20.15 22.79
N ARG A 452 1.90 20.83 21.88
CA ARG A 452 0.93 21.87 22.19
C ARG A 452 -0.43 21.48 21.63
N VAL A 453 -1.48 21.64 22.42
CA VAL A 453 -2.86 21.35 21.98
C VAL A 453 -3.67 22.63 22.06
N TYR A 454 -4.39 22.90 21.01
CA TYR A 454 -5.30 24.02 20.86
C TYR A 454 -6.73 23.51 20.72
N ARG A 455 -7.66 24.19 21.32
CA ARG A 455 -9.10 24.01 21.09
C ARG A 455 -9.52 24.96 19.97
N VAL A 456 -10.32 24.47 19.03
CA VAL A 456 -10.98 25.30 18.02
C VAL A 456 -12.17 25.99 18.67
N VAL A 457 -12.15 27.33 18.73
CA VAL A 457 -13.10 28.14 19.55
C VAL A 457 -14.54 27.99 19.10
N ASP A 458 -14.77 27.93 17.80
CA ASP A 458 -16.06 27.83 17.15
C ASP A 458 -16.27 26.47 16.45
N ALA A 459 -15.63 25.43 16.97
CA ALA A 459 -15.73 24.07 16.43
C ALA A 459 -17.19 23.64 16.26
N GLN A 460 -17.50 23.11 15.07
CA GLN A 460 -18.80 22.54 14.78
C GLN A 460 -18.93 21.17 15.46
N PRO A 461 -20.12 20.81 15.99
CA PRO A 461 -20.34 19.50 16.57
C PRO A 461 -20.28 18.41 15.50
N LEU A 462 -19.91 17.17 15.89
CA LEU A 462 -19.93 16.01 14.99
C LEU A 462 -21.36 15.55 14.62
N ALA A 463 -22.37 15.95 15.38
CA ALA A 463 -23.78 15.72 15.07
C ALA A 463 -24.57 17.03 15.25
N ASP A 464 -25.46 17.34 14.31
CA ASP A 464 -26.24 18.57 14.26
C ASP A 464 -27.64 18.41 14.88
N HIS A 465 -28.38 19.52 15.02
CA HIS A 465 -29.83 19.59 15.32
C HIS A 465 -30.26 18.83 16.57
N GLY A 466 -29.55 19.02 17.70
CA GLY A 466 -29.92 18.40 18.97
C GLY A 466 -29.62 16.90 19.07
N ALA A 467 -28.91 16.35 18.08
CA ALA A 467 -28.33 15.01 18.19
C ALA A 467 -26.96 15.08 18.86
N GLN A 468 -26.63 14.02 19.58
CA GLN A 468 -25.34 13.85 20.26
C GLN A 468 -24.70 12.52 19.84
N LEU A 469 -23.48 12.58 19.41
CA LEU A 469 -22.67 11.38 19.19
C LEU A 469 -22.23 10.82 20.54
N LEU A 470 -22.69 9.62 20.87
CA LEU A 470 -22.41 8.95 22.15
C LEU A 470 -21.15 8.12 22.11
N ASP A 471 -20.93 7.43 20.96
CA ASP A 471 -19.81 6.53 20.80
C ASP A 471 -19.38 6.40 19.33
N VAL A 472 -18.09 6.19 19.10
CA VAL A 472 -17.46 5.97 17.79
C VAL A 472 -16.48 4.83 17.87
N GLU A 473 -16.86 3.73 17.24
CA GLU A 473 -15.97 2.60 16.99
C GLU A 473 -15.54 2.58 15.50
N PRO A 474 -14.51 1.85 15.12
CA PRO A 474 -14.08 1.81 13.72
C PRO A 474 -15.21 1.44 12.73
N GLU A 475 -16.11 0.54 13.10
CA GLU A 475 -17.20 0.06 12.24
C GLU A 475 -18.59 0.37 12.79
N SER A 476 -18.73 1.19 13.83
CA SER A 476 -20.05 1.59 14.34
C SER A 476 -20.07 3.03 14.86
N LEU A 477 -21.27 3.60 14.88
CA LEU A 477 -21.58 4.92 15.42
C LEU A 477 -22.86 4.81 16.26
N THR A 478 -22.86 5.41 17.46
CA THR A 478 -24.04 5.49 18.31
C THR A 478 -24.42 6.95 18.52
N VAL A 479 -25.63 7.32 18.14
CA VAL A 479 -26.15 8.69 18.14
C VAL A 479 -27.42 8.78 18.97
N ALA A 480 -27.46 9.68 19.93
CA ALA A 480 -28.71 10.07 20.60
C ALA A 480 -29.39 11.16 19.79
N VAL A 481 -30.63 10.96 19.40
CA VAL A 481 -31.46 11.91 18.66
C VAL A 481 -32.54 12.44 19.59
N ALA A 482 -32.55 13.75 19.84
CA ALA A 482 -33.47 14.37 20.79
C ALA A 482 -34.87 14.57 20.22
N THR A 483 -35.01 14.72 18.89
CA THR A 483 -36.27 14.98 18.19
C THR A 483 -36.36 14.16 16.93
N ALA A 484 -37.57 13.77 16.52
CA ALA A 484 -37.80 13.17 15.20
C ALA A 484 -37.41 14.15 14.08
N GLY A 485 -36.95 13.62 12.95
CA GLY A 485 -36.54 14.40 11.78
C GLY A 485 -35.08 14.15 11.37
N ASP A 486 -34.56 15.03 10.53
CA ASP A 486 -33.24 14.92 9.94
C ASP A 486 -32.15 15.47 10.86
N THR A 487 -31.06 14.72 10.99
CA THR A 487 -29.82 15.18 11.58
C THR A 487 -28.64 14.76 10.72
N VAL A 488 -27.58 15.57 10.71
CA VAL A 488 -26.35 15.25 10.01
C VAL A 488 -25.27 14.83 11.00
N VAL A 489 -24.66 13.69 10.72
CA VAL A 489 -23.49 13.19 11.46
C VAL A 489 -22.28 13.24 10.55
N ARG A 490 -21.26 14.00 10.93
CA ARG A 490 -20.08 14.29 10.10
C ARG A 490 -19.08 13.13 10.05
N PHE A 491 -19.61 11.96 9.67
CA PHE A 491 -18.86 10.79 9.23
C PHE A 491 -19.21 10.46 7.79
N ARG A 492 -18.24 9.91 7.05
CA ARG A 492 -18.42 9.59 5.63
C ARG A 492 -19.47 8.51 5.44
N TYR A 493 -20.43 8.81 4.58
CA TYR A 493 -21.47 7.85 4.24
C TYR A 493 -20.90 6.68 3.44
N THR A 494 -21.37 5.49 3.76
CA THR A 494 -21.19 4.30 2.93
C THR A 494 -22.47 3.48 2.92
N ALA A 495 -22.75 2.84 1.78
CA ALA A 495 -23.87 1.92 1.65
C ALA A 495 -23.71 0.62 2.48
N MET A 496 -22.58 0.48 3.20
CA MET A 496 -22.36 -0.61 4.15
C MET A 496 -22.98 -0.35 5.52
N TYR A 497 -23.33 0.89 5.84
CA TYR A 497 -24.03 1.15 7.08
C TYR A 497 -25.45 0.59 7.05
N GLU A 498 -25.82 -0.10 8.11
CA GLU A 498 -27.19 -0.48 8.44
C GLU A 498 -27.57 0.10 9.79
N VAL A 499 -28.86 0.36 9.98
CA VAL A 499 -29.40 0.75 11.27
C VAL A 499 -29.60 -0.52 12.09
N ASP A 500 -28.71 -0.74 13.05
CA ASP A 500 -28.73 -1.91 13.95
C ASP A 500 -29.72 -1.71 15.14
N GLN A 501 -29.87 -0.44 15.57
CA GLN A 501 -30.76 -0.07 16.66
C GLN A 501 -31.41 1.28 16.37
N GLY A 502 -32.68 1.43 16.76
CA GLY A 502 -33.48 2.64 16.60
C GLY A 502 -34.40 2.61 15.38
N SER A 503 -35.40 3.53 15.34
CA SER A 503 -36.29 3.72 14.19
C SER A 503 -35.77 4.90 13.37
N ALA A 504 -34.98 4.61 12.37
CA ALA A 504 -34.36 5.61 11.52
C ALA A 504 -33.98 5.03 10.14
N CYS A 505 -33.82 5.89 9.17
CA CYS A 505 -33.13 5.55 7.91
C CYS A 505 -31.95 6.50 7.66
N ILE A 506 -31.04 6.13 6.78
CA ILE A 506 -29.84 6.91 6.48
C ILE A 506 -29.69 7.21 4.99
N SER A 507 -29.04 8.33 4.68
CA SER A 507 -28.69 8.72 3.31
C SER A 507 -27.40 9.55 3.31
N ALA A 508 -26.81 9.79 2.12
CA ALA A 508 -25.70 10.72 1.98
C ALA A 508 -26.17 12.16 1.88
N THR A 509 -25.43 13.09 2.49
CA THR A 509 -25.55 14.52 2.16
C THR A 509 -24.76 14.82 0.86
N PRO A 510 -24.91 16.02 0.24
CA PRO A 510 -24.06 16.43 -0.88
C PRO A 510 -22.55 16.35 -0.56
N ASP A 511 -22.17 16.65 0.67
CA ASP A 511 -20.77 16.57 1.15
C ASP A 511 -20.33 15.17 1.57
N GLN A 512 -21.15 14.15 1.26
CA GLN A 512 -20.91 12.75 1.61
C GLN A 512 -20.88 12.44 3.12
N TRP A 513 -21.52 13.30 3.95
CA TRP A 513 -21.76 12.99 5.36
C TRP A 513 -23.00 12.11 5.51
N ILE A 514 -23.12 11.43 6.66
CA ILE A 514 -24.32 10.64 7.00
C ILE A 514 -25.45 11.59 7.39
N ARG A 515 -26.60 11.48 6.70
CA ARG A 515 -27.87 12.02 7.16
C ARG A 515 -28.66 10.89 7.79
N ILE A 516 -29.13 11.08 9.01
CA ILE A 516 -30.05 10.19 9.72
C ILE A 516 -31.43 10.86 9.72
N HIS A 517 -32.43 10.16 9.22
CA HIS A 517 -33.86 10.53 9.41
C HIS A 517 -34.42 9.62 10.48
N ALA A 518 -34.68 10.18 11.66
CA ALA A 518 -35.22 9.45 12.80
C ALA A 518 -36.76 9.64 12.90
N ASP A 519 -37.50 8.54 13.01
CA ASP A 519 -38.94 8.57 13.13
C ASP A 519 -39.40 9.04 14.52
N SER A 520 -38.56 8.86 15.54
CA SER A 520 -38.82 9.23 16.94
C SER A 520 -37.53 9.54 17.70
N PRO A 521 -37.59 10.33 18.79
CA PRO A 521 -36.47 10.52 19.70
C PRO A 521 -35.95 9.18 20.24
N GLY A 522 -34.63 9.05 20.38
CA GLY A 522 -34.01 7.83 20.92
C GLY A 522 -32.57 7.63 20.48
N THR A 523 -32.06 6.47 20.79
CA THR A 523 -30.69 6.08 20.36
C THR A 523 -30.74 5.34 19.03
N VAL A 524 -29.94 5.82 18.08
CA VAL A 524 -29.75 5.19 16.79
C VAL A 524 -28.31 4.64 16.75
N ARG A 525 -28.16 3.34 16.46
CA ARG A 525 -26.88 2.71 16.24
C ARG A 525 -26.73 2.33 14.77
N LEU A 526 -25.66 2.79 14.18
CA LEU A 526 -25.23 2.43 12.82
C LEU A 526 -24.07 1.44 12.92
N GLN A 527 -24.17 0.33 12.18
CA GLN A 527 -23.15 -0.72 12.14
C GLN A 527 -22.73 -0.97 10.68
N ILE A 528 -21.45 -1.23 10.44
CA ILE A 528 -20.97 -1.64 9.12
C ILE A 528 -21.30 -3.11 8.85
N SER A 529 -21.98 -3.36 7.72
CA SER A 529 -22.29 -4.69 7.20
C SER A 529 -21.95 -4.76 5.71
N ALA A 530 -20.96 -5.56 5.35
CA ALA A 530 -20.64 -5.77 3.93
C ALA A 530 -21.78 -6.45 3.18
N LEU A 531 -22.58 -7.29 3.85
CA LEU A 531 -23.74 -7.96 3.27
C LEU A 531 -24.84 -6.97 2.94
N HIS A 532 -25.03 -5.93 3.73
CA HIS A 532 -26.00 -4.87 3.49
C HIS A 532 -25.75 -4.17 2.14
N LYS A 533 -24.48 -3.80 1.86
CA LYS A 533 -24.09 -3.23 0.57
C LYS A 533 -24.43 -4.14 -0.60
N ILE A 534 -24.16 -5.43 -0.47
CA ILE A 534 -24.42 -6.43 -1.53
C ILE A 534 -25.92 -6.60 -1.73
N ALA A 535 -26.71 -6.70 -0.65
CA ALA A 535 -28.16 -6.94 -0.68
C ALA A 535 -28.94 -5.74 -1.25
N LEU A 536 -28.58 -4.52 -0.87
CA LEU A 536 -29.26 -3.30 -1.31
C LEU A 536 -28.72 -2.67 -2.59
N GLY A 537 -27.61 -3.21 -3.13
CA GLY A 537 -26.97 -2.65 -4.34
C GLY A 537 -26.50 -1.20 -4.16
N GLY A 538 -26.23 -0.79 -2.92
CA GLY A 538 -25.81 0.57 -2.60
C GLY A 538 -26.94 1.61 -2.57
N ARG A 539 -28.20 1.20 -2.52
CA ARG A 539 -29.35 2.12 -2.36
C ARG A 539 -29.34 2.72 -0.95
N PRO A 540 -29.71 4.01 -0.80
CA PRO A 540 -29.91 4.59 0.53
C PRO A 540 -31.01 3.84 1.28
N ASN A 541 -30.85 3.73 2.61
CA ASN A 541 -31.87 3.07 3.45
C ASN A 541 -33.17 3.88 3.54
N CYS A 542 -33.11 5.22 3.33
CA CYS A 542 -34.30 6.05 3.15
C CYS A 542 -34.78 5.92 1.69
N SER A 543 -35.98 5.40 1.49
CA SER A 543 -36.65 5.27 0.19
C SER A 543 -37.19 6.61 -0.31
#